data_eb4cf8df3badc9a66055d07f630f97d3
#
_entry.id   eb4cf8df3badc9a66055d07f630f97d3
#
_cell.length_a   1.000
_cell.length_b   1.000
_cell.length_c   1.000
_cell.angle_alpha   90.00
_cell.angle_beta   90.00
_cell.angle_gamma   90.00
#
_symmetry.space_group_name_H-M   'P 1'
#
loop_
_entity.id
_entity.type
_entity.pdbx_description
1 polymer ?
#
loop_
_entity_poly.entity_id
_entity_poly.type
_entity_poly.pdbx_seq_one_letter_code
_entity_poly.pdbx_strand_id
1 'polypeptide(L)'
;MKFYIKEIQLTDSNTWKLQGFSEGKINSIQAYYNEIREYKHPEQKLNIAFTQDKNSFTATISVDELASLSLPNNQTVWKFKVNNDYPYTHLITDGPIINKPFQPENSLYKYHFDFPEGILTLVSKPIELLASIEEYKLDSDVMSGSIKIKSPLPSNQFNAKLIFKRRPTPSFYLFHEQQQSFDLGLITENIVNFSIPTKDLSTAFLVDNTNILDAIIEVSSSHNKTGLSAFISIDADMKPAIPREIKIAAPLFATLRSYITGSNRLSFYFKKNIQGLVSLSQLKETKKDLTLQFKLENSISEGQIVAKRADKKANTFEYNVEQVWPLKKGITKYTAQINKNEFLSGPINRADATWDFFLRSANMPDLPILAPNTIDFSSSGFFNVANNEFMAQLTRNDSNNLACLTAVAPKIKQDITKIAVMGTCFSRNAFNSSPFFNPDYKAFFECSFTQFHSSIISIMTEPANLINLDKYTDIKKSEKPFIEDDWKKDFFTNLKNSDADYF
;
A
#
# COMPACT_ATOMS: atom_id res chain seq x y z
N MET A 1 42.27 14.92 -11.74
CA MET A 1 42.74 14.85 -10.35
C MET A 1 42.41 13.46 -9.79
N LYS A 2 43.36 12.87 -9.09
CA LYS A 2 43.17 11.56 -8.46
C LYS A 2 43.30 11.69 -6.96
N PHE A 3 42.55 10.86 -6.22
CA PHE A 3 42.48 10.84 -4.76
C PHE A 3 42.68 9.41 -4.31
N TYR A 4 43.83 9.14 -3.73
CA TYR A 4 44.27 7.78 -3.38
C TYR A 4 44.13 7.52 -1.87
N ILE A 5 43.53 6.41 -1.49
CA ILE A 5 43.55 5.89 -0.12
C ILE A 5 44.80 5.00 0.06
N LYS A 6 45.53 5.26 1.09
CA LYS A 6 46.74 4.49 1.50
C LYS A 6 46.44 3.57 2.65
N GLU A 7 45.63 4.01 3.60
CA GLU A 7 45.35 3.29 4.83
C GLU A 7 43.93 3.51 5.30
N ILE A 8 43.33 2.46 5.84
CA ILE A 8 42.02 2.50 6.51
C ILE A 8 42.23 1.90 7.91
N GLN A 9 41.97 2.68 8.93
CA GLN A 9 42.14 2.29 10.32
C GLN A 9 40.84 2.48 11.09
N LEU A 10 40.44 1.46 11.86
CA LEU A 10 39.38 1.61 12.86
C LEU A 10 40.02 2.23 14.12
N THR A 11 39.58 3.43 14.48
CA THR A 11 40.19 4.18 15.60
C THR A 11 39.53 3.89 16.94
N ASP A 12 38.25 3.57 16.92
CA ASP A 12 37.43 3.17 18.06
C ASP A 12 36.28 2.24 17.56
N SER A 13 35.38 1.86 18.44
CA SER A 13 34.28 0.96 18.10
C SER A 13 33.30 1.53 17.04
N ASN A 14 33.42 2.81 16.69
CA ASN A 14 32.41 3.50 15.85
C ASN A 14 32.97 4.41 14.75
N THR A 15 34.31 4.47 14.57
CA THR A 15 34.92 5.45 13.68
C THR A 15 36.04 4.85 12.84
N TRP A 16 35.93 5.00 11.51
CA TRP A 16 37.02 4.74 10.59
C TRP A 16 37.74 6.01 10.24
N LYS A 17 39.06 5.93 10.21
CA LYS A 17 39.98 6.94 9.71
C LYS A 17 40.54 6.46 8.39
N LEU A 18 40.30 7.21 7.32
CA LEU A 18 40.90 6.99 6.01
C LEU A 18 42.04 7.98 5.82
N GLN A 19 43.22 7.50 5.49
CA GLN A 19 44.36 8.35 5.17
C GLN A 19 44.73 8.19 3.72
N GLY A 20 45.02 9.28 3.06
CA GLY A 20 45.25 9.27 1.62
C GLY A 20 46.08 10.41 1.12
N PHE A 21 46.25 10.40 -0.21
CA PHE A 21 46.98 11.42 -0.97
C PHE A 21 46.04 12.01 -2.03
N SER A 22 46.16 13.31 -2.27
CA SER A 22 45.37 14.08 -3.22
C SER A 22 46.27 14.83 -4.18
N GLU A 23 46.01 14.70 -5.48
CA GLU A 23 46.67 15.52 -6.52
C GLU A 23 46.12 16.95 -6.59
N GLY A 24 45.10 17.29 -5.79
CA GLY A 24 44.46 18.59 -5.80
C GLY A 24 43.76 18.91 -4.51
N LYS A 25 43.15 20.10 -4.48
CA LYS A 25 42.39 20.56 -3.32
C LYS A 25 41.11 19.76 -3.14
N ILE A 26 40.83 19.31 -1.93
CA ILE A 26 39.57 18.69 -1.51
C ILE A 26 38.66 19.80 -0.95
N ASN A 27 37.47 19.95 -1.54
CA ASN A 27 36.46 20.86 -1.02
C ASN A 27 35.33 20.10 -0.28
N SER A 28 35.09 18.84 -0.65
CA SER A 28 34.12 17.97 -0.02
C SER A 28 34.42 16.50 -0.27
N ILE A 29 34.04 15.65 0.68
CA ILE A 29 33.97 14.19 0.52
C ILE A 29 32.55 13.79 0.93
N GLN A 30 31.89 13.00 0.07
CA GLN A 30 30.55 12.47 0.37
C GLN A 30 30.51 10.97 0.15
N ALA A 31 29.96 10.25 1.10
CA ALA A 31 29.48 8.89 0.90
C ALA A 31 28.04 8.96 0.36
N TYR A 32 27.71 8.15 -0.63
CA TYR A 32 26.38 8.07 -1.18
C TYR A 32 26.06 6.66 -1.64
N TYR A 33 24.80 6.31 -1.62
CA TYR A 33 24.30 5.18 -2.36
C TYR A 33 23.06 5.58 -3.14
N ASN A 34 22.87 4.97 -4.30
CA ASN A 34 21.72 5.15 -5.15
C ASN A 34 21.34 3.79 -5.72
N GLU A 35 20.22 3.25 -5.28
CA GLU A 35 19.64 2.05 -5.88
C GLU A 35 18.70 2.46 -7.02
N ILE A 36 19.25 2.49 -8.23
CA ILE A 36 18.52 2.83 -9.47
C ILE A 36 17.35 1.86 -9.73
N ARG A 37 17.36 0.67 -9.13
CA ARG A 37 16.38 -0.39 -9.43
C ARG A 37 15.11 -0.33 -8.58
N GLU A 38 15.14 0.38 -7.45
CA GLU A 38 13.98 0.53 -6.60
C GLU A 38 13.71 2.01 -6.34
N TYR A 39 12.74 2.57 -7.03
CA TYR A 39 12.23 3.94 -6.83
C TYR A 39 11.76 4.25 -5.39
N LYS A 40 11.81 3.26 -4.50
CA LYS A 40 11.39 3.36 -3.11
C LYS A 40 12.42 4.02 -2.19
N HIS A 41 13.68 4.06 -2.61
CA HIS A 41 14.76 4.59 -1.79
C HIS A 41 15.46 5.73 -2.53
N PRO A 42 15.20 6.99 -2.13
CA PRO A 42 15.91 8.13 -2.70
C PRO A 42 17.40 8.03 -2.38
N GLU A 43 18.23 8.65 -3.24
CA GLU A 43 19.66 8.75 -3.01
C GLU A 43 19.94 9.25 -1.59
N GLN A 44 20.68 8.47 -0.81
CA GLN A 44 21.14 8.89 0.52
C GLN A 44 22.57 9.41 0.42
N LYS A 45 22.84 10.46 1.18
CA LYS A 45 24.13 11.16 1.16
C LYS A 45 24.59 11.42 2.60
N LEU A 46 25.87 11.20 2.84
CA LEU A 46 26.53 11.54 4.08
C LEU A 46 27.78 12.37 3.77
N ASN A 47 27.88 13.56 4.35
CA ASN A 47 29.09 14.37 4.27
C ASN A 47 30.14 13.79 5.20
N ILE A 48 31.31 13.52 4.66
CA ILE A 48 32.44 12.94 5.41
C ILE A 48 33.33 14.08 5.89
N ALA A 49 33.58 14.13 7.19
CA ALA A 49 34.53 15.05 7.78
C ALA A 49 35.95 14.73 7.32
N PHE A 50 36.71 15.73 6.93
CA PHE A 50 38.09 15.55 6.50
C PHE A 50 39.00 16.74 6.87
N THR A 51 40.30 16.48 6.90
CA THR A 51 41.37 17.50 6.98
C THR A 51 42.35 17.25 5.84
N GLN A 52 42.92 18.29 5.27
CA GLN A 52 43.92 18.20 4.22
C GLN A 52 45.14 19.06 4.61
N ASP A 53 46.33 18.48 4.55
CA ASP A 53 47.61 19.19 4.65
C ASP A 53 48.40 18.94 3.38
N LYS A 54 48.58 19.99 2.56
CA LYS A 54 49.18 19.90 1.22
C LYS A 54 48.49 18.80 0.38
N ASN A 55 49.22 17.74 0.10
CA ASN A 55 48.75 16.62 -0.71
C ASN A 55 48.28 15.42 0.15
N SER A 56 48.38 15.48 1.47
CA SER A 56 47.88 14.43 2.34
C SER A 56 46.50 14.81 2.90
N PHE A 57 45.61 13.83 3.03
CA PHE A 57 44.33 14.06 3.70
C PHE A 57 43.98 12.93 4.65
N THR A 58 43.16 13.27 5.62
CA THR A 58 42.52 12.33 6.53
C THR A 58 41.02 12.56 6.51
N ALA A 59 40.24 11.50 6.28
CA ALA A 59 38.77 11.54 6.35
C ALA A 59 38.26 10.62 7.47
N THR A 60 37.18 10.99 8.10
CA THR A 60 36.59 10.27 9.23
C THR A 60 35.16 9.87 8.93
N ILE A 61 34.84 8.58 9.09
CA ILE A 61 33.53 8.01 8.81
C ILE A 61 32.93 7.48 10.10
N SER A 62 31.77 8.02 10.49
CA SER A 62 30.99 7.50 11.62
C SER A 62 30.15 6.30 11.20
N VAL A 63 30.29 5.20 11.94
CA VAL A 63 29.49 3.98 11.74
C VAL A 63 28.01 4.24 12.06
N ASP A 64 27.74 4.98 13.13
CA ASP A 64 26.37 5.26 13.56
C ASP A 64 25.59 6.09 12.52
N GLU A 65 26.26 7.07 11.92
CA GLU A 65 25.64 7.86 10.84
C GLU A 65 25.33 7.00 9.61
N LEU A 66 26.28 6.14 9.20
CA LEU A 66 26.05 5.20 8.09
C LEU A 66 24.93 4.20 8.41
N ALA A 67 24.92 3.67 9.63
CA ALA A 67 23.92 2.71 10.06
C ALA A 67 22.51 3.32 10.03
N SER A 68 22.36 4.60 10.40
CA SER A 68 21.08 5.29 10.40
C SER A 68 20.48 5.50 9.00
N LEU A 69 21.33 5.44 7.97
CA LEU A 69 20.98 5.64 6.57
C LEU A 69 21.00 4.33 5.76
N SER A 70 21.49 3.22 6.34
CA SER A 70 21.54 1.92 5.66
C SER A 70 20.15 1.35 5.41
N LEU A 71 20.00 0.61 4.31
CA LEU A 71 18.73 -0.03 3.95
C LEU A 71 18.37 -1.14 4.95
N PRO A 72 17.15 -1.15 5.50
CA PRO A 72 16.71 -2.22 6.37
C PRO A 72 16.66 -3.56 5.61
N ASN A 73 17.18 -4.62 6.22
CA ASN A 73 17.22 -5.99 5.68
C ASN A 73 17.99 -6.18 4.36
N ASN A 74 18.64 -5.15 3.83
CA ASN A 74 19.37 -5.22 2.58
C ASN A 74 20.83 -4.79 2.74
N GLN A 75 21.68 -5.32 1.88
CA GLN A 75 23.04 -4.85 1.77
C GLN A 75 23.03 -3.45 1.12
N THR A 76 23.79 -2.53 1.72
CA THR A 76 24.01 -1.18 1.17
C THR A 76 25.46 -1.04 0.74
N VAL A 77 25.69 -0.54 -0.48
CA VAL A 77 27.05 -0.28 -1.00
C VAL A 77 27.21 1.24 -1.13
N TRP A 78 28.03 1.78 -0.26
CA TRP A 78 28.37 3.20 -0.25
C TRP A 78 29.56 3.47 -1.17
N LYS A 79 29.42 4.45 -2.04
CA LYS A 79 30.50 5.00 -2.89
C LYS A 79 30.92 6.35 -2.34
N PHE A 80 32.17 6.71 -2.58
CA PHE A 80 32.73 7.98 -2.11
C PHE A 80 33.09 8.86 -3.28
N LYS A 81 32.51 10.06 -3.34
CA LYS A 81 32.85 11.08 -4.31
C LYS A 81 33.57 12.25 -3.64
N VAL A 82 34.55 12.79 -4.34
CA VAL A 82 35.31 13.96 -3.91
C VAL A 82 34.94 15.13 -4.81
N ASN A 83 34.77 16.30 -4.23
CA ASN A 83 34.41 17.54 -4.93
C ASN A 83 33.21 17.32 -5.87
N ASN A 84 32.08 17.64 -5.53
CA ASN A 84 30.77 17.38 -6.16
C ASN A 84 30.69 17.77 -7.68
N ASP A 85 31.82 17.84 -8.37
CA ASP A 85 31.96 18.20 -9.79
C ASP A 85 31.63 17.00 -10.69
N TYR A 86 30.92 17.25 -11.79
CA TYR A 86 30.65 16.21 -12.79
C TYR A 86 31.73 16.25 -13.90
N PRO A 87 32.32 15.12 -14.34
CA PRO A 87 32.09 13.77 -13.84
C PRO A 87 32.66 13.54 -12.42
N TYR A 88 31.95 12.79 -11.61
CA TYR A 88 32.35 12.52 -10.22
C TYR A 88 33.71 11.87 -10.13
N THR A 89 34.59 12.42 -9.29
CA THR A 89 35.86 11.80 -8.94
C THR A 89 35.71 10.96 -7.68
N HIS A 90 36.09 9.71 -7.78
CA HIS A 90 35.99 8.74 -6.66
C HIS A 90 37.31 8.63 -5.90
N LEU A 91 37.21 8.18 -4.64
CA LEU A 91 38.36 7.71 -3.89
C LEU A 91 38.82 6.38 -4.50
N ILE A 92 40.10 6.27 -4.83
CA ILE A 92 40.71 5.08 -5.42
C ILE A 92 41.85 4.55 -4.58
N THR A 93 42.34 3.35 -4.86
CA THR A 93 43.48 2.75 -4.19
C THR A 93 44.51 2.27 -5.21
N ASP A 94 45.80 2.34 -4.86
CA ASP A 94 46.92 1.86 -5.70
C ASP A 94 47.31 0.40 -5.38
N GLY A 95 46.67 -0.23 -4.40
CA GLY A 95 47.04 -1.62 -4.00
C GLY A 95 46.02 -2.22 -3.03
N PRO A 96 46.20 -3.48 -2.68
CA PRO A 96 45.29 -4.16 -1.78
C PRO A 96 45.39 -3.56 -0.38
N ILE A 97 44.26 -3.06 0.15
CA ILE A 97 44.13 -2.65 1.53
C ILE A 97 43.52 -3.83 2.30
N ILE A 98 44.27 -4.33 3.29
CA ILE A 98 43.79 -5.43 4.15
C ILE A 98 42.68 -4.85 5.03
N ASN A 99 41.50 -5.44 4.91
CA ASN A 99 40.32 -4.99 5.61
C ASN A 99 39.53 -6.22 6.08
N LYS A 100 39.35 -6.33 7.41
CA LYS A 100 38.51 -7.38 7.99
C LYS A 100 37.10 -6.86 8.21
N PRO A 101 36.06 -7.67 7.95
CA PRO A 101 34.70 -7.31 8.31
C PRO A 101 34.63 -6.97 9.82
N PHE A 102 33.98 -5.87 10.11
CA PHE A 102 33.80 -5.34 11.45
C PHE A 102 32.30 -5.21 11.78
N GLN A 103 31.93 -5.59 13.00
CA GLN A 103 30.58 -5.40 13.52
C GLN A 103 30.67 -4.66 14.85
N PRO A 104 30.13 -3.43 14.94
CA PRO A 104 30.01 -2.72 16.23
C PRO A 104 29.08 -3.46 17.20
N GLU A 105 29.34 -3.34 18.50
CA GLU A 105 28.52 -3.99 19.54
C GLU A 105 27.06 -3.54 19.58
N ASN A 106 26.78 -2.33 19.10
CA ASN A 106 25.44 -1.76 19.02
C ASN A 106 24.83 -1.78 17.61
N SER A 107 25.44 -2.49 16.66
CA SER A 107 25.00 -2.54 15.27
C SER A 107 24.55 -3.93 14.83
N LEU A 108 23.44 -3.97 14.11
CA LEU A 108 22.92 -5.14 13.41
C LEU A 108 23.53 -5.33 12.02
N TYR A 109 24.57 -4.55 11.69
CA TYR A 109 25.25 -4.59 10.40
C TYR A 109 26.73 -4.92 10.58
N LYS A 110 27.26 -5.68 9.61
CA LYS A 110 28.68 -5.90 9.41
C LYS A 110 29.17 -4.99 8.30
N TYR A 111 30.32 -4.41 8.49
CA TYR A 111 30.92 -3.46 7.57
C TYR A 111 32.23 -3.98 7.05
N HIS A 112 32.51 -3.77 5.77
CA HIS A 112 33.84 -3.97 5.18
C HIS A 112 34.03 -3.02 4.00
N PHE A 113 35.26 -2.65 3.75
CA PHE A 113 35.60 -1.91 2.54
C PHE A 113 35.86 -2.89 1.39
N ASP A 114 35.51 -2.47 0.19
CA ASP A 114 35.72 -3.21 -1.04
C ASP A 114 36.28 -2.25 -2.12
N PHE A 115 36.89 -2.78 -3.15
CA PHE A 115 37.63 -1.99 -4.15
C PHE A 115 37.30 -2.45 -5.58
N PRO A 116 36.04 -2.51 -5.98
CA PRO A 116 35.70 -2.89 -7.34
C PRO A 116 36.34 -1.91 -8.33
N GLU A 117 37.12 -2.43 -9.29
CA GLU A 117 37.83 -1.62 -10.29
C GLU A 117 38.76 -0.54 -9.69
N GLY A 118 39.26 -0.76 -8.47
CA GLY A 118 40.10 0.19 -7.75
C GLY A 118 39.34 1.34 -7.07
N ILE A 119 38.01 1.38 -7.13
CA ILE A 119 37.20 2.41 -6.50
C ILE A 119 36.85 1.98 -5.06
N LEU A 120 37.12 2.87 -4.10
CA LEU A 120 36.75 2.61 -2.70
C LEU A 120 35.22 2.56 -2.57
N THR A 121 34.74 1.46 -2.00
CA THR A 121 33.35 1.31 -1.56
C THR A 121 33.34 0.81 -0.10
N LEU A 122 32.29 1.14 0.64
CA LEU A 122 32.01 0.59 1.95
C LEU A 122 30.70 -0.20 1.88
N VAL A 123 30.79 -1.47 2.20
CA VAL A 123 29.62 -2.37 2.21
C VAL A 123 29.12 -2.49 3.63
N SER A 124 27.85 -2.14 3.84
CA SER A 124 27.12 -2.47 5.06
C SER A 124 26.17 -3.63 4.79
N LYS A 125 26.39 -4.74 5.47
CA LYS A 125 25.61 -5.97 5.31
C LYS A 125 24.86 -6.28 6.60
N PRO A 126 23.50 -6.37 6.59
CA PRO A 126 22.74 -6.77 7.76
C PRO A 126 23.13 -8.18 8.20
N ILE A 127 23.07 -8.46 9.50
CA ILE A 127 23.10 -9.84 9.99
C ILE A 127 21.83 -10.55 9.53
N GLU A 128 21.88 -11.85 9.37
CA GLU A 128 20.67 -12.64 9.12
C GLU A 128 19.87 -12.72 10.42
N LEU A 129 18.73 -12.03 10.48
CA LEU A 129 17.85 -12.07 11.64
C LEU A 129 16.93 -13.29 11.56
N LEU A 130 17.05 -14.19 12.52
CA LEU A 130 16.21 -15.38 12.66
C LEU A 130 15.50 -15.35 14.00
N ALA A 131 14.20 -15.61 14.01
CA ALA A 131 13.39 -15.64 15.21
C ALA A 131 12.37 -16.79 15.18
N SER A 132 12.06 -17.34 16.33
CA SER A 132 11.03 -18.35 16.48
C SER A 132 10.16 -18.09 17.70
N ILE A 133 8.92 -18.58 17.65
CA ILE A 133 8.06 -18.61 18.83
C ILE A 133 8.57 -19.68 19.80
N GLU A 134 8.67 -19.38 21.08
CA GLU A 134 9.10 -20.31 22.13
C GLU A 134 7.94 -20.66 23.05
N GLU A 135 7.07 -19.67 23.36
CA GLU A 135 5.82 -19.87 24.05
C GLU A 135 4.69 -19.14 23.32
N TYR A 136 3.49 -19.73 23.31
CA TYR A 136 2.34 -19.14 22.64
C TYR A 136 1.03 -19.49 23.32
N LYS A 137 0.24 -18.45 23.61
CA LYS A 137 -1.10 -18.57 24.15
C LYS A 137 -2.01 -17.57 23.45
N LEU A 138 -3.19 -18.01 23.04
CA LEU A 138 -4.21 -17.17 22.43
C LEU A 138 -5.53 -17.40 23.16
N ASP A 139 -5.96 -16.39 23.93
CA ASP A 139 -7.25 -16.35 24.62
C ASP A 139 -8.11 -15.22 24.05
N SER A 140 -9.40 -15.15 24.45
CA SER A 140 -10.34 -14.13 23.96
C SER A 140 -9.84 -12.70 24.19
N ASP A 141 -9.14 -12.45 25.29
CA ASP A 141 -8.77 -11.12 25.74
C ASP A 141 -7.32 -10.76 25.44
N VAL A 142 -6.45 -11.78 25.35
CA VAL A 142 -5.03 -11.56 25.23
C VAL A 142 -4.35 -12.61 24.34
N MET A 143 -3.41 -12.17 23.53
CA MET A 143 -2.42 -12.99 22.85
C MET A 143 -1.07 -12.78 23.54
N SER A 144 -0.46 -13.83 24.05
CA SER A 144 0.79 -13.76 24.81
C SER A 144 1.75 -14.88 24.47
N GLY A 145 3.00 -14.69 24.82
CA GLY A 145 4.04 -15.68 24.62
C GLY A 145 5.44 -15.08 24.67
N SER A 146 6.41 -15.84 24.18
CA SER A 146 7.79 -15.41 24.05
C SER A 146 8.34 -15.72 22.66
N ILE A 147 9.23 -14.85 22.18
CA ILE A 147 9.92 -14.96 20.92
C ILE A 147 11.41 -15.04 21.19
N LYS A 148 12.03 -16.08 20.66
CA LYS A 148 13.48 -16.30 20.74
C LYS A 148 14.16 -15.77 19.49
N ILE A 149 15.15 -14.91 19.66
CA ILE A 149 16.04 -14.45 18.60
C ILE A 149 17.16 -15.48 18.48
N LYS A 150 17.19 -16.20 17.36
CA LYS A 150 18.20 -17.26 17.12
C LYS A 150 19.53 -16.71 16.61
N SER A 151 19.49 -15.52 16.05
CA SER A 151 20.68 -14.83 15.57
C SER A 151 21.53 -14.33 16.73
N PRO A 152 22.86 -14.47 16.68
CA PRO A 152 23.74 -13.89 17.69
C PRO A 152 23.65 -12.37 17.62
N LEU A 153 23.07 -11.76 18.65
CA LEU A 153 23.09 -10.31 18.80
C LEU A 153 24.42 -9.89 19.41
N PRO A 154 25.02 -8.79 18.96
CA PRO A 154 26.36 -8.37 19.46
C PRO A 154 26.35 -7.84 20.91
N SER A 155 25.16 -7.41 21.40
CA SER A 155 25.00 -6.96 22.79
C SER A 155 23.55 -7.14 23.25
N ASN A 156 23.24 -6.86 24.51
CA ASN A 156 21.89 -6.88 25.09
C ASN A 156 21.15 -5.54 24.99
N GLN A 157 21.58 -4.64 24.11
CA GLN A 157 21.01 -3.29 23.98
C GLN A 157 20.08 -3.15 22.77
N PHE A 158 19.32 -4.20 22.49
CA PHE A 158 18.38 -4.20 21.39
C PHE A 158 16.95 -4.26 21.88
N ASN A 159 16.10 -3.45 21.26
CA ASN A 159 14.66 -3.47 21.46
C ASN A 159 13.98 -4.29 20.38
N ALA A 160 12.84 -4.87 20.72
CA ALA A 160 12.01 -5.59 19.78
C ALA A 160 10.63 -4.98 19.64
N LYS A 161 10.04 -5.10 18.43
CA LYS A 161 8.65 -4.82 18.14
C LYS A 161 8.02 -6.02 17.48
N LEU A 162 6.80 -6.35 17.85
CA LEU A 162 5.98 -7.29 17.11
C LEU A 162 5.12 -6.52 16.12
N ILE A 163 5.19 -6.88 14.85
CA ILE A 163 4.48 -6.22 13.76
C ILE A 163 3.51 -7.21 13.16
N PHE A 164 2.24 -6.85 13.09
CA PHE A 164 1.26 -7.51 12.25
C PHE A 164 1.18 -6.77 10.92
N LYS A 165 1.40 -7.50 9.84
CA LYS A 165 1.34 -6.97 8.48
C LYS A 165 0.30 -7.72 7.68
N ARG A 166 -0.69 -6.99 7.15
CA ARG A 166 -1.71 -7.58 6.29
C ARG A 166 -1.12 -7.95 4.94
N ARG A 167 -1.39 -9.17 4.48
CA ARG A 167 -1.05 -9.56 3.11
C ARG A 167 -1.97 -8.86 2.12
N PRO A 168 -1.43 -8.30 1.03
CA PRO A 168 -2.27 -7.84 -0.07
C PRO A 168 -3.03 -9.01 -0.66
N THR A 169 -4.31 -8.81 -0.98
CA THR A 169 -5.13 -9.77 -1.70
C THR A 169 -5.24 -9.35 -3.16
N PRO A 170 -5.45 -10.29 -4.11
CA PRO A 170 -5.61 -9.96 -5.54
C PRO A 170 -6.78 -9.01 -5.83
N SER A 171 -7.78 -8.98 -4.94
CA SER A 171 -8.96 -8.12 -5.06
C SER A 171 -8.74 -6.70 -4.55
N PHE A 172 -7.60 -6.40 -3.93
CA PHE A 172 -7.36 -5.11 -3.30
C PHE A 172 -5.90 -4.67 -3.44
N TYR A 173 -5.66 -3.72 -4.35
CA TYR A 173 -4.38 -3.03 -4.44
C TYR A 173 -4.29 -2.01 -3.31
N LEU A 174 -3.54 -2.36 -2.27
CA LEU A 174 -3.15 -1.41 -1.25
C LEU A 174 -1.94 -0.63 -1.74
N PHE A 175 -2.11 0.64 -2.01
CA PHE A 175 -0.98 1.56 -2.21
C PHE A 175 -0.17 1.77 -0.93
N HIS A 176 -0.76 1.45 0.23
CA HIS A 176 -0.11 1.51 1.53
C HIS A 176 -0.24 0.16 2.23
N GLU A 177 0.89 -0.37 2.67
CA GLU A 177 0.91 -1.58 3.49
C GLU A 177 0.21 -1.30 4.82
N GLN A 178 -0.83 -2.07 5.12
CA GLN A 178 -1.46 -2.00 6.43
C GLN A 178 -0.65 -2.83 7.41
N GLN A 179 -0.12 -2.15 8.41
CA GLN A 179 0.63 -2.78 9.50
C GLN A 179 0.31 -2.12 10.84
N GLN A 180 0.48 -2.87 11.89
CA GLN A 180 0.39 -2.41 13.28
C GLN A 180 1.55 -2.98 14.06
N SER A 181 2.20 -2.15 14.86
CA SER A 181 3.35 -2.54 15.67
C SER A 181 3.05 -2.41 17.16
N PHE A 182 3.62 -3.32 17.95
CA PHE A 182 3.57 -3.34 19.40
C PHE A 182 5.00 -3.38 19.93
N ASP A 183 5.36 -2.40 20.76
CA ASP A 183 6.68 -2.36 21.41
C ASP A 183 6.75 -3.44 22.49
N LEU A 184 7.79 -4.26 22.41
CA LEU A 184 8.03 -5.36 23.37
C LEU A 184 9.13 -5.05 24.38
N GLY A 185 9.87 -3.96 24.17
CA GLY A 185 10.97 -3.55 25.03
C GLY A 185 12.29 -4.27 24.72
N LEU A 186 13.16 -4.35 25.72
CA LEU A 186 14.49 -4.91 25.57
C LEU A 186 14.49 -6.43 25.42
N ILE A 187 15.37 -6.93 24.57
CA ILE A 187 15.67 -8.35 24.41
C ILE A 187 16.62 -8.76 25.53
N THR A 188 16.23 -9.76 26.32
CA THR A 188 17.02 -10.29 27.41
C THR A 188 17.35 -11.77 27.12
N GLU A 189 18.61 -12.16 27.17
CA GLU A 189 19.03 -13.54 26.89
C GLU A 189 18.52 -14.09 25.56
N ASN A 190 18.43 -13.22 24.55
CA ASN A 190 17.86 -13.51 23.23
C ASN A 190 16.35 -13.85 23.24
N ILE A 191 15.64 -13.53 24.30
CA ILE A 191 14.19 -13.72 24.43
C ILE A 191 13.51 -12.38 24.63
N VAL A 192 12.32 -12.23 24.06
CA VAL A 192 11.42 -11.13 24.31
C VAL A 192 10.00 -11.66 24.51
N ASN A 193 9.36 -11.19 25.58
CA ASN A 193 7.99 -11.55 25.90
C ASN A 193 7.00 -10.58 25.23
N PHE A 194 5.82 -11.07 24.89
CA PHE A 194 4.74 -10.24 24.42
C PHE A 194 3.43 -10.56 25.12
N SER A 195 2.61 -9.53 25.28
CA SER A 195 1.26 -9.63 25.81
C SER A 195 0.41 -8.54 25.16
N ILE A 196 -0.41 -8.92 24.18
CA ILE A 196 -1.18 -8.00 23.35
C ILE A 196 -2.66 -8.23 23.60
N PRO A 197 -3.38 -7.24 24.13
CA PRO A 197 -4.84 -7.32 24.23
C PRO A 197 -5.44 -7.48 22.82
N THR A 198 -6.28 -8.49 22.63
CA THR A 198 -6.88 -8.78 21.31
C THR A 198 -7.76 -7.64 20.82
N LYS A 199 -8.36 -6.86 21.73
CA LYS A 199 -9.15 -5.66 21.43
C LYS A 199 -8.33 -4.52 20.80
N ASP A 200 -7.01 -4.53 20.98
CA ASP A 200 -6.12 -3.49 20.47
C ASP A 200 -5.68 -3.73 19.00
N LEU A 201 -6.09 -4.88 18.42
CA LEU A 201 -5.89 -5.12 17.01
C LEU A 201 -6.69 -4.14 16.16
N SER A 202 -6.04 -3.61 15.11
CA SER A 202 -6.64 -2.56 14.28
C SER A 202 -7.83 -3.06 13.45
N THR A 203 -8.92 -2.31 13.48
CA THR A 203 -10.07 -2.51 12.56
C THR A 203 -9.67 -2.30 11.10
N ALA A 204 -8.60 -1.55 10.83
CA ALA A 204 -8.07 -1.34 9.49
C ALA A 204 -7.63 -2.65 8.80
N PHE A 205 -7.35 -3.71 9.57
CA PHE A 205 -7.08 -5.03 8.99
C PHE A 205 -8.32 -5.73 8.43
N LEU A 206 -9.52 -5.35 8.87
CA LEU A 206 -10.78 -5.98 8.48
C LEU A 206 -11.32 -5.38 7.16
N VAL A 207 -10.55 -5.44 6.09
CA VAL A 207 -10.97 -4.95 4.76
C VAL A 207 -11.87 -5.99 4.09
N ASP A 208 -11.35 -7.20 3.90
CA ASP A 208 -12.08 -8.33 3.32
C ASP A 208 -12.81 -9.13 4.41
N ASN A 209 -13.67 -10.07 3.99
CA ASN A 209 -14.32 -11.00 4.93
C ASN A 209 -13.29 -11.85 5.68
N THR A 210 -12.19 -12.21 5.02
CA THR A 210 -11.07 -12.92 5.63
C THR A 210 -9.77 -12.24 5.20
N ASN A 211 -8.96 -11.87 6.17
CA ASN A 211 -7.67 -11.21 5.95
C ASN A 211 -6.56 -12.08 6.54
N ILE A 212 -5.39 -12.03 5.93
CA ILE A 212 -4.22 -12.75 6.42
C ILE A 212 -3.25 -11.72 7.00
N LEU A 213 -2.85 -11.94 8.26
CA LEU A 213 -1.86 -11.13 8.94
C LEU A 213 -0.60 -11.97 9.16
N ASP A 214 0.53 -11.47 8.73
CA ASP A 214 1.84 -12.06 9.04
C ASP A 214 2.40 -11.47 10.33
N ALA A 215 2.95 -12.32 11.18
CA ALA A 215 3.68 -11.90 12.37
C ALA A 215 5.16 -11.72 12.04
N ILE A 216 5.67 -10.52 12.30
CA ILE A 216 7.04 -10.12 12.02
C ILE A 216 7.63 -9.55 13.30
N ILE A 217 8.85 -9.93 13.62
CA ILE A 217 9.66 -9.29 14.65
C ILE A 217 10.59 -8.27 14.02
N GLU A 218 10.62 -7.07 14.54
CA GLU A 218 11.63 -6.06 14.23
C GLU A 218 12.55 -5.89 15.42
N VAL A 219 13.85 -5.92 15.18
CA VAL A 219 14.89 -5.70 16.18
C VAL A 219 15.66 -4.45 15.81
N SER A 220 15.80 -3.52 16.74
CA SER A 220 16.52 -2.27 16.54
C SER A 220 17.42 -1.95 17.74
N SER A 221 18.55 -1.32 17.49
CA SER A 221 19.38 -0.76 18.55
C SER A 221 18.72 0.46 19.17
N SER A 222 18.96 0.71 20.46
CA SER A 222 18.55 1.94 21.14
C SER A 222 19.17 3.21 20.51
N HIS A 223 20.32 3.06 19.86
CA HIS A 223 21.10 4.15 19.25
C HIS A 223 20.79 4.32 17.76
N ASN A 224 20.21 3.31 17.11
CA ASN A 224 19.97 3.30 15.67
C ASN A 224 18.49 3.03 15.36
N LYS A 225 17.86 3.95 14.63
CA LYS A 225 16.44 3.84 14.24
C LYS A 225 16.18 2.78 13.19
N THR A 226 17.21 2.27 12.51
CA THR A 226 17.08 1.27 11.46
C THR A 226 17.03 -0.12 12.08
N GLY A 227 15.84 -0.73 12.05
CA GLY A 227 15.62 -2.09 12.53
C GLY A 227 15.82 -3.13 11.44
N LEU A 228 16.10 -4.37 11.83
CA LEU A 228 15.99 -5.55 10.99
C LEU A 228 14.70 -6.29 11.30
N SER A 229 14.04 -6.79 10.28
CA SER A 229 12.78 -7.52 10.42
C SER A 229 12.92 -8.96 9.97
N ALA A 230 12.27 -9.87 10.68
CA ALA A 230 12.18 -11.28 10.30
C ALA A 230 10.76 -11.82 10.54
N PHE A 231 10.33 -12.77 9.72
CA PHE A 231 9.14 -13.56 10.02
C PHE A 231 9.42 -14.45 11.24
N ILE A 232 8.44 -14.60 12.10
CA ILE A 232 8.53 -15.47 13.26
C ILE A 232 8.31 -16.90 12.81
N SER A 233 9.33 -17.75 12.92
CA SER A 233 9.25 -19.16 12.61
C SER A 233 8.60 -19.97 13.74
N ILE A 234 8.16 -21.18 13.42
CA ILE A 234 7.54 -22.12 14.36
C ILE A 234 8.36 -23.41 14.35
N ASP A 235 8.97 -23.70 15.49
CA ASP A 235 9.73 -24.94 15.68
C ASP A 235 8.80 -26.15 15.83
N ALA A 236 9.35 -27.36 15.69
CA ALA A 236 8.57 -28.59 15.64
C ALA A 236 7.76 -28.85 16.92
N ASP A 237 8.33 -28.53 18.06
CA ASP A 237 7.73 -28.67 19.40
C ASP A 237 6.56 -27.71 19.63
N MET A 238 6.57 -26.55 19.00
CA MET A 238 5.52 -25.55 19.10
C MET A 238 4.34 -25.77 18.13
N LYS A 239 4.51 -26.64 17.13
CA LYS A 239 3.42 -26.91 16.15
C LYS A 239 2.10 -27.38 16.78
N PRO A 240 2.07 -28.17 17.86
CA PRO A 240 0.80 -28.56 18.51
C PRO A 240 0.09 -27.42 19.24
N ALA A 241 0.80 -26.39 19.65
CA ALA A 241 0.22 -25.23 20.32
C ALA A 241 -0.54 -24.30 19.34
N ILE A 242 -0.27 -24.43 18.05
CA ILE A 242 -0.85 -23.69 16.94
C ILE A 242 -1.47 -24.74 16.00
N PRO A 243 -2.70 -24.64 15.50
CA PRO A 243 -3.59 -23.48 15.49
C PRO A 243 -4.46 -23.31 16.73
N ARG A 244 -4.82 -22.03 17.00
CA ARG A 244 -5.82 -21.64 17.98
C ARG A 244 -6.79 -20.67 17.33
N GLU A 245 -8.05 -20.72 17.74
CA GLU A 245 -9.09 -19.82 17.24
C GLU A 245 -9.86 -19.20 18.40
N ILE A 246 -10.07 -17.90 18.33
CA ILE A 246 -10.84 -17.14 19.30
C ILE A 246 -11.85 -16.23 18.60
N LYS A 247 -12.93 -15.91 19.29
CA LYS A 247 -13.87 -14.86 18.89
C LYS A 247 -13.59 -13.61 19.70
N ILE A 248 -13.41 -12.50 19.03
CA ILE A 248 -13.21 -11.19 19.61
C ILE A 248 -14.55 -10.46 19.54
N ALA A 249 -15.04 -10.02 20.69
CA ALA A 249 -16.29 -9.28 20.81
C ALA A 249 -16.17 -7.82 20.29
N ALA A 250 -17.09 -6.95 20.68
CA ALA A 250 -17.00 -5.53 20.44
C ALA A 250 -15.65 -4.94 20.91
N PRO A 251 -15.05 -3.96 20.21
CA PRO A 251 -15.57 -3.32 19.01
C PRO A 251 -15.25 -4.03 17.70
N LEU A 252 -14.38 -5.04 17.70
CA LEU A 252 -13.84 -5.65 16.49
C LEU A 252 -14.82 -6.60 15.80
N PHE A 253 -15.62 -7.34 16.58
CA PHE A 253 -16.50 -8.39 16.04
C PHE A 253 -15.80 -9.28 15.03
N ALA A 254 -14.74 -9.92 15.45
CA ALA A 254 -13.87 -10.71 14.57
C ALA A 254 -13.59 -12.10 15.13
N THR A 255 -13.14 -12.99 14.27
CA THR A 255 -12.52 -14.26 14.63
C THR A 255 -11.05 -14.17 14.26
N LEU A 256 -10.18 -14.42 15.22
CA LEU A 256 -8.73 -14.52 15.03
C LEU A 256 -8.33 -16.00 15.15
N ARG A 257 -7.67 -16.51 14.12
CA ARG A 257 -7.16 -17.88 14.10
C ARG A 257 -5.68 -17.87 13.72
N SER A 258 -4.82 -18.31 14.64
CA SER A 258 -3.42 -18.54 14.31
C SER A 258 -3.26 -19.79 13.46
N TYR A 259 -2.29 -19.79 12.55
CA TYR A 259 -1.93 -20.93 11.74
C TYR A 259 -0.47 -20.94 11.32
N ILE A 260 0.01 -22.09 10.89
CA ILE A 260 1.36 -22.30 10.41
C ILE A 260 1.34 -22.23 8.88
N THR A 261 2.14 -21.34 8.30
CA THR A 261 2.29 -21.28 6.84
C THR A 261 3.09 -22.47 6.30
N GLY A 262 3.03 -22.71 4.97
CA GLY A 262 3.87 -23.72 4.32
C GLY A 262 5.39 -23.52 4.52
N SER A 263 5.82 -22.29 4.88
CA SER A 263 7.20 -21.95 5.21
C SER A 263 7.50 -22.00 6.71
N ASN A 264 6.68 -22.67 7.52
CA ASN A 264 6.77 -22.77 8.97
C ASN A 264 6.79 -21.40 9.70
N ARG A 265 6.00 -20.43 9.25
CA ARG A 265 5.89 -19.09 9.86
C ARG A 265 4.56 -18.94 10.57
N LEU A 266 4.55 -18.15 11.65
CA LEU A 266 3.34 -17.76 12.37
C LEU A 266 2.58 -16.72 11.55
N SER A 267 1.32 -16.99 11.28
CA SER A 267 0.39 -16.07 10.64
C SER A 267 -1.01 -16.26 11.20
N PHE A 268 -1.91 -15.32 10.87
CA PHE A 268 -3.26 -15.30 11.38
C PHE A 268 -4.28 -15.11 10.26
N TYR A 269 -5.37 -15.84 10.33
CA TYR A 269 -6.61 -15.47 9.68
C TYR A 269 -7.36 -14.51 10.61
N PHE A 270 -7.72 -13.35 10.09
CA PHE A 270 -8.52 -12.35 10.78
C PHE A 270 -9.81 -12.14 9.99
N LYS A 271 -10.89 -12.72 10.49
CA LYS A 271 -12.19 -12.81 9.79
C LYS A 271 -13.22 -11.92 10.46
N LYS A 272 -13.99 -11.16 9.66
CA LYS A 272 -15.16 -10.44 10.15
C LYS A 272 -16.22 -11.41 10.70
N ASN A 273 -16.74 -11.11 11.87
CA ASN A 273 -17.85 -11.84 12.50
C ASN A 273 -18.99 -10.86 12.79
N ILE A 274 -19.45 -10.21 11.73
CA ILE A 274 -20.32 -9.03 11.78
C ILE A 274 -21.73 -9.27 11.27
N GLN A 275 -22.03 -10.49 10.80
CA GLN A 275 -23.34 -10.83 10.26
C GLN A 275 -24.40 -10.92 11.37
N GLY A 276 -25.56 -10.31 11.10
CA GLY A 276 -26.71 -10.39 12.00
C GLY A 276 -26.70 -9.46 13.22
N LEU A 277 -25.58 -8.76 13.46
CA LEU A 277 -25.47 -7.81 14.59
C LEU A 277 -26.43 -6.61 14.46
N VAL A 278 -26.78 -6.25 13.24
CA VAL A 278 -27.75 -5.21 12.92
C VAL A 278 -28.84 -5.82 12.06
N SER A 279 -30.11 -5.58 12.41
CA SER A 279 -31.26 -6.09 11.68
C SER A 279 -32.28 -4.99 11.42
N LEU A 280 -32.74 -4.93 10.16
CA LEU A 280 -33.87 -4.07 9.78
C LEU A 280 -35.13 -4.60 10.46
N SER A 281 -35.79 -3.75 11.26
CA SER A 281 -37.02 -4.13 11.99
C SER A 281 -38.28 -3.57 11.33
N GLN A 282 -38.17 -2.45 10.62
CA GLN A 282 -39.29 -1.83 9.90
C GLN A 282 -38.77 -0.94 8.78
N LEU A 283 -39.50 -0.96 7.67
CA LEU A 283 -39.36 -0.03 6.54
C LEU A 283 -40.68 0.74 6.40
N LYS A 284 -40.62 2.07 6.31
CA LYS A 284 -41.74 2.93 5.96
C LYS A 284 -41.35 3.81 4.77
N GLU A 285 -42.16 3.80 3.77
CA GLU A 285 -41.98 4.60 2.57
C GLU A 285 -43.06 5.69 2.48
N THR A 286 -42.64 6.90 2.17
CA THR A 286 -43.52 8.02 1.79
C THR A 286 -43.14 8.52 0.41
N LYS A 287 -43.89 9.51 -0.11
CA LYS A 287 -43.50 10.14 -1.39
C LYS A 287 -42.11 10.76 -1.35
N LYS A 288 -41.70 11.31 -0.21
CA LYS A 288 -40.43 12.07 -0.07
C LYS A 288 -39.32 11.29 0.60
N ASP A 289 -39.65 10.39 1.53
CA ASP A 289 -38.68 9.81 2.45
C ASP A 289 -38.83 8.30 2.56
N LEU A 290 -37.68 7.66 2.83
CA LEU A 290 -37.58 6.30 3.36
C LEU A 290 -37.19 6.39 4.84
N THR A 291 -37.94 5.71 5.70
CA THR A 291 -37.62 5.59 7.11
C THR A 291 -37.29 4.14 7.42
N LEU A 292 -36.05 3.90 7.87
CA LEU A 292 -35.51 2.61 8.21
C LEU A 292 -35.40 2.52 9.73
N GLN A 293 -35.95 1.47 10.35
CA GLN A 293 -35.78 1.20 11.78
C GLN A 293 -34.96 -0.07 11.97
N PHE A 294 -34.06 -0.04 12.95
CA PHE A 294 -33.10 -1.11 13.19
C PHE A 294 -33.15 -1.62 14.62
N LYS A 295 -32.88 -2.91 14.79
CA LYS A 295 -32.48 -3.53 16.05
C LYS A 295 -30.98 -3.81 16.01
N LEU A 296 -30.30 -3.54 17.10
CA LEU A 296 -28.89 -3.84 17.30
C LEU A 296 -28.74 -4.80 18.47
N GLU A 297 -27.86 -5.79 18.35
CA GLU A 297 -27.51 -6.66 19.48
C GLU A 297 -26.80 -5.87 20.58
N ASN A 298 -25.94 -4.92 20.20
CA ASN A 298 -25.21 -4.06 21.13
C ASN A 298 -25.63 -2.61 20.92
N SER A 299 -25.88 -1.88 22.01
CA SER A 299 -26.23 -0.47 21.91
C SER A 299 -25.00 0.36 21.54
N ILE A 300 -25.21 1.33 20.63
CA ILE A 300 -24.20 2.32 20.24
C ILE A 300 -24.64 3.71 20.71
N SER A 301 -23.69 4.59 20.97
CA SER A 301 -23.98 5.98 21.33
C SER A 301 -24.32 6.81 20.12
N GLU A 302 -23.53 6.67 19.07
CA GLU A 302 -23.63 7.39 17.80
C GLU A 302 -23.40 6.45 16.64
N GLY A 303 -24.04 6.73 15.50
CA GLY A 303 -23.87 5.94 14.31
C GLY A 303 -24.43 6.61 13.07
N GLN A 304 -24.14 6.03 11.93
CA GLN A 304 -24.57 6.45 10.60
C GLN A 304 -24.99 5.22 9.80
N ILE A 305 -25.98 5.40 8.93
CA ILE A 305 -26.26 4.41 7.88
C ILE A 305 -25.44 4.82 6.67
N VAL A 306 -24.76 3.85 6.09
CA VAL A 306 -23.90 4.03 4.91
C VAL A 306 -24.38 3.12 3.81
N ALA A 307 -24.69 3.69 2.65
CA ALA A 307 -24.87 2.92 1.43
C ALA A 307 -23.55 2.93 0.66
N LYS A 308 -23.04 1.77 0.33
CA LYS A 308 -21.82 1.59 -0.47
C LYS A 308 -22.16 0.94 -1.78
N ARG A 309 -21.61 1.45 -2.86
CA ARG A 309 -21.76 0.84 -4.16
C ARG A 309 -21.03 -0.52 -4.18
N ALA A 310 -21.78 -1.58 -4.47
CA ALA A 310 -21.24 -2.91 -4.68
C ALA A 310 -20.98 -3.10 -6.18
N ASP A 311 -19.76 -2.89 -6.64
CA ASP A 311 -19.40 -3.12 -8.04
C ASP A 311 -18.97 -4.57 -8.24
N LYS A 312 -19.92 -5.44 -8.58
CA LYS A 312 -19.68 -6.88 -8.83
C LYS A 312 -18.79 -7.14 -10.05
N LYS A 313 -18.57 -6.15 -10.91
CA LYS A 313 -17.79 -6.27 -12.15
C LYS A 313 -16.32 -5.89 -11.94
N ALA A 314 -16.01 -5.14 -10.89
CA ALA A 314 -14.66 -4.73 -10.58
C ALA A 314 -14.04 -5.69 -9.57
N ASN A 315 -13.38 -6.72 -10.04
CA ASN A 315 -12.68 -7.68 -9.16
C ASN A 315 -11.47 -7.11 -8.43
N THR A 316 -11.05 -5.87 -8.69
CA THR A 316 -9.77 -5.32 -8.23
C THR A 316 -9.84 -3.97 -7.56
N PHE A 317 -10.91 -3.19 -7.74
CA PHE A 317 -11.09 -1.90 -7.10
C PHE A 317 -12.45 -1.85 -6.42
N GLU A 318 -12.47 -1.85 -5.08
CA GLU A 318 -13.63 -1.35 -4.37
C GLU A 318 -13.65 0.17 -4.58
N TYR A 319 -14.56 0.65 -5.40
CA TYR A 319 -14.85 2.07 -5.44
C TYR A 319 -15.49 2.42 -4.10
N ASN A 320 -14.79 3.22 -3.30
CA ASN A 320 -15.32 3.78 -2.05
C ASN A 320 -16.35 4.88 -2.34
N VAL A 321 -17.33 4.55 -3.18
CA VAL A 321 -18.46 5.40 -3.43
C VAL A 321 -19.48 5.11 -2.35
N GLU A 322 -19.69 6.06 -1.47
CA GLU A 322 -20.62 5.90 -0.36
C GLU A 322 -21.48 7.13 -0.14
N GLN A 323 -22.65 6.92 0.41
CA GLN A 323 -23.53 7.97 0.89
C GLN A 323 -23.95 7.66 2.33
N VAL A 324 -24.08 8.70 3.14
CA VAL A 324 -24.17 8.57 4.58
C VAL A 324 -25.37 9.34 5.12
N TRP A 325 -26.10 8.73 6.06
CA TRP A 325 -27.19 9.38 6.79
C TRP A 325 -27.04 9.20 8.29
N PRO A 326 -27.38 10.22 9.09
CA PRO A 326 -27.30 10.12 10.54
C PRO A 326 -28.31 9.11 11.08
N LEU A 327 -27.89 8.34 12.08
CA LEU A 327 -28.72 7.43 12.83
C LEU A 327 -29.24 8.12 14.10
N LYS A 328 -30.57 8.15 14.27
CA LYS A 328 -31.21 8.67 15.47
C LYS A 328 -31.49 7.53 16.44
N LYS A 329 -31.02 7.66 17.68
CA LYS A 329 -31.26 6.71 18.75
C LYS A 329 -32.59 7.02 19.41
N GLY A 330 -33.55 6.07 19.40
CA GLY A 330 -34.73 6.06 20.20
C GLY A 330 -34.55 5.26 21.50
N ILE A 331 -35.61 5.06 22.25
CA ILE A 331 -35.58 4.30 23.54
C ILE A 331 -35.20 2.84 23.28
N THR A 332 -35.84 2.20 22.30
CA THR A 332 -35.64 0.76 22.00
C THR A 332 -35.18 0.47 20.57
N LYS A 333 -35.11 1.48 19.72
CA LYS A 333 -34.81 1.32 18.28
C LYS A 333 -33.98 2.46 17.79
N TYR A 334 -33.27 2.18 16.72
CA TYR A 334 -32.52 3.18 15.96
C TYR A 334 -33.25 3.47 14.67
N THR A 335 -33.22 4.72 14.22
CA THR A 335 -33.97 5.16 13.02
C THR A 335 -33.09 5.99 12.13
N ALA A 336 -33.10 5.72 10.83
CA ALA A 336 -32.53 6.59 9.81
C ALA A 336 -33.64 7.06 8.87
N GLN A 337 -33.59 8.33 8.50
CA GLN A 337 -34.48 8.93 7.52
C GLN A 337 -33.67 9.33 6.31
N ILE A 338 -34.05 8.86 5.13
CA ILE A 338 -33.39 9.05 3.86
C ILE A 338 -34.32 9.83 2.95
N ASN A 339 -33.93 11.04 2.58
CA ASN A 339 -34.67 11.84 1.59
C ASN A 339 -34.44 11.23 0.20
N LYS A 340 -35.51 10.88 -0.51
CA LYS A 340 -35.43 10.23 -1.81
C LYS A 340 -34.77 11.11 -2.89
N ASN A 341 -34.93 12.43 -2.82
CA ASN A 341 -34.31 13.34 -3.79
C ASN A 341 -32.81 13.47 -3.59
N GLU A 342 -32.34 13.29 -2.33
CA GLU A 342 -30.91 13.32 -1.99
C GLU A 342 -30.28 11.94 -2.10
N PHE A 343 -31.09 10.89 -2.05
CA PHE A 343 -30.61 9.51 -2.13
C PHE A 343 -29.99 9.27 -3.50
N LEU A 344 -28.74 8.87 -3.50
CA LEU A 344 -27.93 8.59 -4.68
C LEU A 344 -27.81 9.77 -5.66
N SER A 345 -27.99 11.00 -5.18
CA SER A 345 -27.77 12.20 -5.98
C SER A 345 -26.27 12.48 -6.18
N GLY A 346 -25.92 13.12 -7.29
CA GLY A 346 -24.57 13.56 -7.59
C GLY A 346 -23.83 12.69 -8.63
N PRO A 347 -22.60 13.07 -8.99
CA PRO A 347 -21.86 12.47 -10.11
C PRO A 347 -21.43 11.01 -9.88
N ILE A 348 -21.54 10.54 -8.65
CA ILE A 348 -21.22 9.17 -8.26
C ILE A 348 -22.35 8.19 -8.49
N ASN A 349 -23.57 8.70 -8.76
CA ASN A 349 -24.71 7.85 -9.04
C ASN A 349 -24.65 7.35 -10.47
N ARG A 350 -24.79 6.05 -10.64
CA ARG A 350 -24.71 5.39 -11.94
C ARG A 350 -25.84 4.40 -12.10
N ALA A 351 -26.32 4.29 -13.32
CA ALA A 351 -27.31 3.30 -13.69
C ALA A 351 -26.79 1.87 -13.44
N ASP A 352 -27.73 0.97 -13.19
CA ASP A 352 -27.48 -0.47 -13.04
C ASP A 352 -26.46 -0.83 -11.93
N ALA A 353 -26.45 -0.06 -10.87
CA ALA A 353 -25.61 -0.30 -9.70
C ALA A 353 -26.38 -1.02 -8.58
N THR A 354 -25.65 -1.80 -7.79
CA THR A 354 -26.12 -2.34 -6.52
C THR A 354 -25.45 -1.58 -5.38
N TRP A 355 -26.23 -1.23 -4.37
CA TRP A 355 -25.75 -0.55 -3.18
C TRP A 355 -26.06 -1.41 -1.97
N ASP A 356 -25.03 -1.71 -1.15
CA ASP A 356 -25.17 -2.43 0.10
C ASP A 356 -25.22 -1.46 1.27
N PHE A 357 -26.06 -1.74 2.27
CA PHE A 357 -26.25 -0.88 3.43
C PHE A 357 -25.54 -1.43 4.66
N PHE A 358 -24.89 -0.51 5.36
CA PHE A 358 -24.13 -0.78 6.57
C PHE A 358 -24.50 0.20 7.68
N LEU A 359 -24.32 -0.25 8.92
CA LEU A 359 -24.23 0.62 10.09
C LEU A 359 -22.75 0.93 10.35
N ARG A 360 -22.39 2.19 10.43
CA ARG A 360 -21.07 2.69 10.82
C ARG A 360 -21.15 3.32 12.19
N SER A 361 -20.22 2.99 13.08
CA SER A 361 -20.00 3.63 14.38
C SER A 361 -18.51 3.76 14.64
N ALA A 362 -18.12 4.67 15.54
CA ALA A 362 -16.72 4.88 15.88
C ALA A 362 -16.06 3.59 16.39
N ASN A 363 -14.85 3.33 15.96
CA ASN A 363 -14.02 2.19 16.37
C ASN A 363 -14.60 0.79 16.08
N MET A 364 -15.57 0.70 15.15
CA MET A 364 -16.15 -0.56 14.72
C MET A 364 -16.03 -0.73 13.20
N PRO A 365 -15.94 -1.97 12.67
CA PRO A 365 -16.11 -2.20 11.25
C PRO A 365 -17.51 -1.84 10.81
N ASP A 366 -17.71 -1.50 9.54
CA ASP A 366 -19.03 -1.30 8.97
C ASP A 366 -19.84 -2.60 9.07
N LEU A 367 -20.96 -2.57 9.79
CA LEU A 367 -21.81 -3.74 10.08
C LEU A 367 -22.89 -3.87 9.00
N PRO A 368 -22.97 -4.98 8.24
CA PRO A 368 -24.02 -5.17 7.26
C PRO A 368 -25.38 -5.27 7.93
N ILE A 369 -26.39 -4.70 7.32
CA ILE A 369 -27.73 -4.66 7.86
C ILE A 369 -28.52 -5.87 7.35
N LEU A 370 -28.76 -6.83 8.22
CA LEU A 370 -29.62 -7.97 7.89
C LEU A 370 -31.03 -7.49 7.57
N ALA A 371 -31.59 -7.95 6.45
CA ALA A 371 -32.96 -7.73 6.05
C ALA A 371 -33.80 -9.02 6.22
N PRO A 372 -34.45 -9.24 7.36
CA PRO A 372 -35.22 -10.46 7.63
C PRO A 372 -36.32 -10.72 6.60
N ASN A 373 -36.67 -11.98 6.40
CA ASN A 373 -37.73 -12.38 5.46
C ASN A 373 -39.11 -11.81 5.82
N THR A 374 -39.28 -11.34 7.06
CA THR A 374 -40.50 -10.65 7.52
C THR A 374 -40.67 -9.26 6.92
N ILE A 375 -39.61 -8.67 6.35
CA ILE A 375 -39.69 -7.40 5.61
C ILE A 375 -39.98 -7.72 4.14
N ASP A 376 -41.14 -7.33 3.68
CA ASP A 376 -41.52 -7.50 2.29
C ASP A 376 -41.07 -6.28 1.45
N PHE A 377 -40.17 -6.51 0.50
CA PHE A 377 -39.70 -5.51 -0.47
C PHE A 377 -40.49 -5.55 -1.80
N SER A 378 -41.26 -6.60 -2.03
CA SER A 378 -42.02 -6.75 -3.29
C SER A 378 -43.15 -5.78 -3.42
N SER A 379 -43.69 -5.30 -2.29
CA SER A 379 -44.74 -4.29 -2.23
C SER A 379 -44.22 -2.86 -2.51
N SER A 380 -42.95 -2.60 -2.28
CA SER A 380 -42.28 -1.35 -2.64
C SER A 380 -41.58 -1.52 -3.99
N GLY A 381 -42.30 -1.26 -5.07
CA GLY A 381 -41.74 -1.28 -6.41
C GLY A 381 -40.54 -0.32 -6.57
N PHE A 382 -40.16 -0.06 -7.81
CA PHE A 382 -39.20 1.01 -8.09
C PHE A 382 -39.76 2.36 -7.69
N PHE A 383 -39.00 3.17 -6.99
CA PHE A 383 -39.32 4.55 -6.63
C PHE A 383 -38.24 5.50 -7.18
N ASN A 384 -38.67 6.71 -7.52
CA ASN A 384 -37.76 7.71 -8.07
C ASN A 384 -36.83 8.26 -6.97
N VAL A 385 -35.58 8.46 -7.32
CA VAL A 385 -34.52 9.05 -6.48
C VAL A 385 -33.75 10.09 -7.30
N ALA A 386 -32.87 10.84 -6.63
CA ALA A 386 -32.02 11.82 -7.28
C ALA A 386 -32.78 12.76 -8.22
N ASN A 387 -33.83 13.41 -7.70
CA ASN A 387 -34.68 14.32 -8.47
C ASN A 387 -35.32 13.69 -9.74
N ASN A 388 -35.63 12.40 -9.67
CA ASN A 388 -36.21 11.58 -10.76
C ASN A 388 -35.20 11.22 -11.87
N GLU A 389 -33.93 11.37 -11.65
CA GLU A 389 -32.88 10.92 -12.59
C GLU A 389 -32.76 9.41 -12.61
N PHE A 390 -32.99 8.78 -11.46
CA PHE A 390 -32.87 7.35 -11.28
C PHE A 390 -34.10 6.76 -10.60
N MET A 391 -34.24 5.45 -10.80
CA MET A 391 -35.17 4.62 -10.03
C MET A 391 -34.35 3.71 -9.11
N ALA A 392 -34.87 3.49 -7.93
CA ALA A 392 -34.26 2.63 -6.92
C ALA A 392 -35.29 1.60 -6.43
N GLN A 393 -34.81 0.39 -6.09
CA GLN A 393 -35.61 -0.66 -5.48
C GLN A 393 -34.80 -1.27 -4.32
N LEU A 394 -35.39 -1.25 -3.12
CA LEU A 394 -34.82 -1.96 -1.99
C LEU A 394 -34.98 -3.46 -2.18
N THR A 395 -33.94 -4.22 -1.82
CA THR A 395 -33.89 -5.68 -1.99
C THR A 395 -32.98 -6.30 -0.94
N ARG A 396 -32.75 -7.61 -1.07
CA ARG A 396 -31.72 -8.36 -0.34
C ARG A 396 -30.61 -8.75 -1.29
N ASN A 397 -29.37 -8.68 -0.80
CA ASN A 397 -28.25 -9.30 -1.48
C ASN A 397 -28.18 -10.81 -1.17
N ASP A 398 -27.21 -11.49 -1.75
CA ASP A 398 -27.02 -12.96 -1.61
C ASP A 398 -26.76 -13.39 -0.14
N SER A 399 -26.37 -12.46 0.75
CA SER A 399 -26.16 -12.70 2.19
C SER A 399 -27.38 -12.30 3.03
N ASN A 400 -28.55 -12.05 2.43
CA ASN A 400 -29.76 -11.54 3.08
C ASN A 400 -29.59 -10.17 3.77
N ASN A 401 -28.63 -9.37 3.36
CA ASN A 401 -28.46 -8.01 3.84
C ASN A 401 -29.28 -7.03 2.99
N LEU A 402 -29.63 -5.90 3.60
CA LEU A 402 -30.31 -4.81 2.91
C LEU A 402 -29.44 -4.27 1.79
N ALA A 403 -30.02 -4.25 0.61
CA ALA A 403 -29.40 -3.72 -0.59
C ALA A 403 -30.39 -2.84 -1.37
N CYS A 404 -29.90 -2.10 -2.34
CA CYS A 404 -30.68 -1.30 -3.27
C CYS A 404 -30.16 -1.51 -4.70
N LEU A 405 -31.06 -1.77 -5.62
CA LEU A 405 -30.79 -1.76 -7.05
C LEU A 405 -31.15 -0.39 -7.60
N THR A 406 -30.30 0.16 -8.46
CA THR A 406 -30.57 1.42 -9.16
C THR A 406 -30.58 1.22 -10.65
N ALA A 407 -31.45 1.93 -11.33
CA ALA A 407 -31.56 1.98 -12.78
C ALA A 407 -31.84 3.41 -13.24
N VAL A 408 -31.44 3.77 -14.46
CA VAL A 408 -31.81 5.06 -15.06
C VAL A 408 -33.32 5.13 -15.26
N ALA A 409 -33.93 6.23 -14.88
CA ALA A 409 -35.36 6.45 -15.11
C ALA A 409 -35.67 6.47 -16.63
N PRO A 410 -36.74 5.77 -17.10
CA PRO A 410 -36.97 5.55 -18.52
C PRO A 410 -37.21 6.84 -19.37
N LYS A 411 -37.36 7.98 -18.72
CA LYS A 411 -37.71 9.25 -19.37
C LYS A 411 -36.54 10.22 -19.58
N ILE A 412 -35.35 9.91 -19.12
CA ILE A 412 -34.20 10.81 -19.26
C ILE A 412 -33.32 10.29 -20.40
N LYS A 413 -33.42 10.92 -21.59
CA LYS A 413 -32.34 10.89 -22.55
C LYS A 413 -31.17 11.66 -21.91
N GLN A 414 -30.18 10.96 -21.47
CA GLN A 414 -28.90 11.60 -21.14
C GLN A 414 -28.27 12.05 -22.45
N ASP A 415 -27.93 13.32 -22.58
CA ASP A 415 -27.04 13.78 -23.62
C ASP A 415 -25.68 13.17 -23.37
N ILE A 416 -25.27 12.28 -24.27
CA ILE A 416 -23.95 11.64 -24.19
C ILE A 416 -22.91 12.68 -24.60
N THR A 417 -22.01 13.00 -23.70
CA THR A 417 -20.90 13.92 -23.98
C THR A 417 -19.86 13.22 -24.85
N LYS A 418 -19.57 13.78 -26.01
CA LYS A 418 -18.53 13.29 -26.92
C LYS A 418 -17.17 13.84 -26.51
N ILE A 419 -16.21 12.97 -26.36
CA ILE A 419 -14.85 13.33 -25.96
C ILE A 419 -13.83 12.84 -26.97
N ALA A 420 -12.81 13.65 -27.17
CA ALA A 420 -11.57 13.27 -27.87
C ALA A 420 -10.47 12.99 -26.83
N VAL A 421 -9.71 11.94 -27.03
CA VAL A 421 -8.68 11.52 -26.08
C VAL A 421 -7.34 11.36 -26.80
N MET A 422 -6.32 12.05 -26.28
CA MET A 422 -4.95 11.85 -26.71
C MET A 422 -4.11 11.28 -25.55
N GLY A 423 -3.26 10.32 -25.83
CA GLY A 423 -2.31 9.81 -24.85
C GLY A 423 -2.08 8.32 -24.91
N THR A 424 -1.60 7.78 -23.79
CA THR A 424 -1.32 6.35 -23.62
C THR A 424 -2.60 5.58 -23.28
N CYS A 425 -2.47 4.27 -23.10
CA CYS A 425 -3.56 3.43 -22.61
C CYS A 425 -4.17 3.95 -21.29
N PHE A 426 -3.41 4.61 -20.42
CA PHE A 426 -3.92 5.17 -19.17
C PHE A 426 -4.94 6.30 -19.40
N SER A 427 -4.66 7.24 -20.29
CA SER A 427 -5.61 8.32 -20.62
C SER A 427 -6.89 7.76 -21.23
N ARG A 428 -6.77 6.79 -22.12
CA ARG A 428 -7.91 6.17 -22.81
C ARG A 428 -8.72 5.25 -21.91
N ASN A 429 -8.08 4.58 -20.96
CA ASN A 429 -8.78 3.63 -20.08
C ASN A 429 -9.84 4.29 -19.19
N ALA A 430 -9.67 5.58 -18.87
CA ALA A 430 -10.72 6.34 -18.16
C ALA A 430 -12.04 6.42 -18.94
N PHE A 431 -11.98 6.26 -20.26
CA PHE A 431 -13.10 6.40 -21.20
C PHE A 431 -13.38 5.13 -22.00
N ASN A 432 -13.05 3.97 -21.48
CA ASN A 432 -13.41 2.69 -22.06
C ASN A 432 -14.27 1.89 -21.08
N SER A 433 -15.01 0.92 -21.60
CA SER A 433 -15.89 0.06 -20.80
C SER A 433 -15.15 -0.99 -19.97
N SER A 434 -13.88 -0.74 -19.63
CA SER A 434 -13.12 -1.62 -18.75
C SER A 434 -13.78 -1.65 -17.35
N PRO A 435 -14.07 -2.83 -16.81
CA PRO A 435 -14.63 -2.96 -15.46
C PRO A 435 -13.72 -2.41 -14.37
N PHE A 436 -12.45 -2.17 -14.68
CA PHE A 436 -11.45 -1.69 -13.72
C PHE A 436 -11.44 -0.17 -13.55
N PHE A 437 -11.84 0.59 -14.59
CA PHE A 437 -11.73 2.04 -14.60
C PHE A 437 -13.09 2.74 -14.60
N ASN A 438 -13.88 2.50 -15.61
CA ASN A 438 -15.16 3.17 -15.76
C ASN A 438 -16.17 2.27 -16.49
N PRO A 439 -16.76 1.28 -15.80
CA PRO A 439 -17.61 0.27 -16.42
C PRO A 439 -18.84 0.87 -17.13
N ASP A 440 -19.33 2.01 -16.65
CA ASP A 440 -20.55 2.66 -17.14
C ASP A 440 -20.26 3.90 -18.00
N TYR A 441 -19.03 4.12 -18.47
CA TYR A 441 -18.68 5.36 -19.15
C TYR A 441 -19.58 5.64 -20.36
N LYS A 442 -19.99 4.61 -21.08
CA LYS A 442 -20.86 4.74 -22.26
C LYS A 442 -22.26 5.31 -21.97
N ALA A 443 -22.68 5.31 -20.72
CA ALA A 443 -23.92 5.96 -20.30
C ALA A 443 -23.79 7.49 -20.26
N PHE A 444 -22.57 8.01 -20.21
CA PHE A 444 -22.29 9.44 -20.03
C PHE A 444 -21.38 10.02 -21.12
N PHE A 445 -20.51 9.21 -21.68
CA PHE A 445 -19.46 9.62 -22.60
C PHE A 445 -19.38 8.71 -23.82
N GLU A 446 -19.11 9.32 -24.97
CA GLU A 446 -18.71 8.65 -26.19
C GLU A 446 -17.32 9.12 -26.57
N CYS A 447 -16.36 8.20 -26.73
CA CYS A 447 -15.05 8.53 -27.24
C CYS A 447 -15.13 8.61 -28.77
N SER A 448 -15.36 9.83 -29.30
CA SER A 448 -15.56 10.07 -30.73
C SER A 448 -14.24 10.10 -31.51
N PHE A 449 -13.13 10.37 -30.83
CA PHE A 449 -11.80 10.38 -31.42
C PHE A 449 -10.72 9.93 -30.44
N THR A 450 -9.75 9.17 -30.90
CA THR A 450 -8.60 8.75 -30.09
C THR A 450 -7.32 8.87 -30.91
N GLN A 451 -6.36 9.64 -30.40
CA GLN A 451 -4.98 9.65 -30.88
C GLN A 451 -4.10 8.85 -29.93
N PHE A 452 -3.52 7.77 -30.44
CA PHE A 452 -2.82 6.80 -29.60
C PHE A 452 -1.29 6.96 -29.68
N HIS A 453 -0.63 7.01 -28.55
CA HIS A 453 0.85 7.04 -28.39
C HIS A 453 1.60 8.17 -29.12
N SER A 454 0.92 9.18 -29.61
CA SER A 454 1.60 10.33 -30.22
C SER A 454 2.05 11.33 -29.16
N SER A 455 3.24 11.84 -29.28
CA SER A 455 3.71 12.95 -28.45
C SER A 455 3.20 14.29 -28.99
N ILE A 456 3.07 15.29 -28.11
CA ILE A 456 2.71 16.65 -28.52
C ILE A 456 3.72 17.18 -29.53
N ILE A 457 5.00 16.89 -29.35
CA ILE A 457 6.06 17.31 -30.29
C ILE A 457 5.82 16.69 -31.67
N SER A 458 5.52 15.37 -31.71
CA SER A 458 5.24 14.70 -32.97
C SER A 458 4.05 15.30 -33.71
N ILE A 459 2.97 15.59 -33.01
CA ILE A 459 1.74 16.18 -33.58
C ILE A 459 2.00 17.57 -34.18
N MET A 460 2.92 18.34 -33.60
CA MET A 460 3.25 19.72 -34.04
C MET A 460 4.29 19.78 -35.15
N THR A 461 4.82 18.64 -35.57
CA THR A 461 5.79 18.61 -36.68
C THR A 461 5.08 18.45 -38.03
N GLU A 462 5.79 18.83 -39.11
CA GLU A 462 5.31 18.65 -40.48
C GLU A 462 5.17 17.17 -40.85
N PRO A 463 4.24 16.81 -41.75
CA PRO A 463 4.09 15.45 -42.24
C PRO A 463 5.42 14.93 -42.83
N ALA A 464 5.78 13.71 -42.45
CA ALA A 464 6.96 13.06 -43.02
C ALA A 464 6.63 12.37 -44.36
N ASN A 465 7.59 12.27 -45.25
CA ASN A 465 7.44 11.45 -46.43
C ASN A 465 7.24 10.00 -46.04
N LEU A 466 6.15 9.38 -46.50
CA LEU A 466 5.83 7.99 -46.21
C LEU A 466 6.93 7.06 -46.71
N ILE A 467 7.56 6.36 -45.80
CA ILE A 467 8.55 5.32 -46.10
C ILE A 467 7.79 3.98 -46.14
N ASN A 468 8.17 3.12 -47.08
CA ASN A 468 7.60 1.78 -47.11
C ASN A 468 8.05 0.98 -45.88
N LEU A 469 7.13 0.83 -44.90
CA LEU A 469 7.36 0.12 -43.63
C LEU A 469 7.59 -1.37 -43.81
N ASP A 470 7.26 -1.97 -44.96
CA ASP A 470 7.49 -3.37 -45.23
C ASP A 470 8.99 -3.72 -45.38
N LYS A 471 9.83 -2.70 -45.60
CA LYS A 471 11.27 -2.88 -45.62
C LYS A 471 11.89 -3.06 -44.22
N TYR A 472 11.16 -2.78 -43.14
CA TYR A 472 11.65 -2.87 -41.80
C TYR A 472 11.06 -4.11 -41.10
N THR A 473 11.91 -5.12 -40.92
CA THR A 473 11.51 -6.42 -40.35
C THR A 473 11.33 -6.40 -38.83
N ASP A 474 11.85 -5.40 -38.16
CA ASP A 474 11.76 -5.14 -36.71
C ASP A 474 10.44 -4.49 -36.31
N ILE A 475 9.72 -3.89 -37.27
CA ILE A 475 8.41 -3.29 -37.02
C ILE A 475 7.31 -4.35 -37.15
N LYS A 476 6.58 -4.59 -36.09
CA LYS A 476 5.46 -5.55 -36.10
C LYS A 476 4.34 -5.05 -37.00
N LYS A 477 3.69 -5.98 -37.68
CA LYS A 477 2.54 -5.67 -38.56
C LYS A 477 1.43 -4.87 -37.84
N SER A 478 1.24 -5.11 -36.53
CA SER A 478 0.27 -4.37 -35.72
C SER A 478 0.68 -2.95 -35.36
N GLU A 479 1.94 -2.59 -35.52
CA GLU A 479 2.48 -1.27 -35.19
C GLU A 479 2.49 -0.33 -36.38
N LYS A 480 2.54 -0.88 -37.61
CA LYS A 480 2.59 -0.11 -38.84
C LYS A 480 1.48 0.93 -38.99
N PRO A 481 0.18 0.61 -38.75
CA PRO A 481 -0.89 1.60 -38.85
C PRO A 481 -0.70 2.82 -37.96
N PHE A 482 -0.16 2.62 -36.74
CA PHE A 482 0.07 3.73 -35.80
C PHE A 482 1.21 4.64 -36.26
N ILE A 483 2.25 4.07 -36.84
CA ILE A 483 3.37 4.83 -37.42
C ILE A 483 2.91 5.63 -38.66
N GLU A 484 2.10 5.01 -39.52
CA GLU A 484 1.54 5.67 -40.70
C GLU A 484 0.62 6.83 -40.33
N ASP A 485 -0.22 6.65 -39.31
CA ASP A 485 -1.10 7.70 -38.82
C ASP A 485 -0.32 8.86 -38.18
N ASP A 486 0.76 8.55 -37.44
CA ASP A 486 1.61 9.59 -36.86
C ASP A 486 2.35 10.39 -37.96
N TRP A 487 2.74 9.76 -39.06
CA TRP A 487 3.39 10.45 -40.16
C TRP A 487 2.48 11.36 -40.98
N LYS A 488 1.19 11.08 -41.09
CA LYS A 488 0.21 11.92 -41.79
C LYS A 488 0.04 13.28 -41.15
N LYS A 489 0.26 13.38 -39.81
CA LYS A 489 0.11 14.64 -39.05
C LYS A 489 -1.24 15.31 -39.22
N ASP A 490 -2.29 14.50 -39.37
CA ASP A 490 -3.68 14.96 -39.58
C ASP A 490 -4.49 15.07 -38.28
N PHE A 491 -3.82 15.02 -37.16
CA PHE A 491 -4.44 15.05 -35.82
C PHE A 491 -5.46 16.19 -35.66
N PHE A 492 -5.08 17.43 -35.97
CA PHE A 492 -5.96 18.57 -35.78
C PHE A 492 -7.17 18.55 -36.76
N THR A 493 -6.99 18.01 -37.95
CA THR A 493 -8.08 17.81 -38.91
C THR A 493 -9.05 16.76 -38.40
N ASN A 494 -8.54 15.64 -37.90
CA ASN A 494 -9.34 14.55 -37.38
C ASN A 494 -10.03 14.95 -36.08
N LEU A 495 -9.35 15.69 -35.20
CA LEU A 495 -9.94 16.23 -33.98
C LEU A 495 -11.11 17.19 -34.31
N LYS A 496 -10.92 18.10 -35.24
CA LYS A 496 -11.98 19.03 -35.67
C LYS A 496 -13.17 18.29 -36.27
N ASN A 497 -12.93 17.21 -36.99
CA ASN A 497 -14.01 16.43 -37.64
C ASN A 497 -14.65 15.40 -36.70
N SER A 498 -14.13 15.22 -35.50
CA SER A 498 -14.62 14.21 -34.55
C SER A 498 -15.93 14.57 -33.85
N ASP A 499 -16.37 15.81 -33.97
CA ASP A 499 -17.58 16.35 -33.30
C ASP A 499 -17.53 16.13 -31.77
N ALA A 500 -16.32 16.23 -31.19
CA ALA A 500 -16.10 16.09 -29.76
C ALA A 500 -16.47 17.38 -29.01
N ASP A 501 -17.19 17.27 -27.91
CA ASP A 501 -17.51 18.38 -27.02
C ASP A 501 -16.29 18.84 -26.22
N TYR A 502 -15.39 17.89 -25.89
CA TYR A 502 -14.20 18.13 -25.08
C TYR A 502 -12.99 17.34 -25.62
N PHE A 503 -11.82 17.96 -25.42
CA PHE A 503 -10.51 17.37 -25.69
C PHE A 503 -9.57 17.53 -24.48
#